data_cf007374ecae0f1cb79bae1c52db8b1b
#
_entry.id   cf007374ecae0f1cb79bae1c52db8b1b
#
_cell.length_a   1.000
_cell.length_b   1.000
_cell.length_c   1.000
_cell.angle_alpha   90.00
_cell.angle_beta   90.00
_cell.angle_gamma   90.00
#
_symmetry.space_group_name_H-M   'P 1'
#
loop_
_entity.id
_entity.type
_entity.pdbx_description
1 polymer ?
#
loop_
_entity_poly.entity_id
_entity_poly.type
_entity_poly.pdbx_seq_one_letter_code
_entity_poly.pdbx_strand_id
1 'polypeptide(L)'
;MLQQKFYTLFELNTHIKRVMALNFESELWVKAEILSAKLKNGHLHVELVQKDLDSNDIIAQIRATVWSTDFARIRKKNPDLDSYFTAGFETMCYAIPIFHEKYGLSLKITDIDTAYTIGAIELRKEALFKQIRDEGLDQINTKLPLPLTFQRLAIISSESAAGYGDFTKHLKENGLRLRFQTTLFDSIMQGNNMESSISDSLHSIEQQKDLFDAVIIIRGGGSKVDLATFDSYTLAYKIAHFPLPVITGIGHEIDFSAMDLTAAISVKTPTAVAEFLIKQNSDFLYQIMEIHRNTLISAKQRLINFGFILKQQFSNIHFSSINLIQKHRFAVEYSIGQIKVKVNSKIHQSRFQINLLFQKIDLANPLAILAKGYTLVFQKNKKITTRKDFNEEEETTIYWDDGKAIGTFKYNINGKTKK
;
A
#
# COMPACT_ATOMS: atom_id res chain seq x y z
N MET A 1 -1.84 49.34 60.02
CA MET A 1 -1.41 49.18 58.62
C MET A 1 -0.95 47.74 58.45
N LEU A 2 -1.72 46.94 57.71
CA LEU A 2 -1.26 45.60 57.33
C LEU A 2 -0.07 45.78 56.38
N GLN A 3 1.13 45.39 56.81
CA GLN A 3 2.29 45.34 55.93
C GLN A 3 1.97 44.39 54.76
N GLN A 4 1.78 44.96 53.56
CA GLN A 4 1.63 44.17 52.35
C GLN A 4 2.94 43.41 52.16
N LYS A 5 2.88 42.11 52.23
CA LYS A 5 4.03 41.19 52.06
C LYS A 5 4.29 41.07 50.54
N PHE A 6 5.35 41.66 50.05
CA PHE A 6 5.77 41.56 48.67
C PHE A 6 6.66 40.35 48.50
N TYR A 7 6.47 39.64 47.41
CA TYR A 7 7.36 38.55 46.96
C TYR A 7 7.93 38.91 45.62
N THR A 8 9.22 38.73 45.43
CA THR A 8 9.78 38.67 44.08
C THR A 8 9.26 37.42 43.36
N LEU A 9 9.27 37.41 42.02
CA LEU A 9 8.83 36.25 41.27
C LEU A 9 9.65 35.00 41.60
N PHE A 10 10.96 35.15 41.86
CA PHE A 10 11.82 34.06 42.28
C PHE A 10 11.43 33.52 43.64
N GLU A 11 11.17 34.38 44.61
CA GLU A 11 10.72 33.95 45.98
C GLU A 11 9.38 33.22 45.92
N LEU A 12 8.43 33.71 45.13
CA LEU A 12 7.15 33.05 44.89
C LEU A 12 7.35 31.66 44.27
N ASN A 13 8.14 31.57 43.22
CA ASN A 13 8.40 30.29 42.53
C ASN A 13 9.18 29.32 43.44
N THR A 14 10.10 29.82 44.26
CA THR A 14 10.80 29.00 45.28
C THR A 14 9.84 28.48 46.33
N HIS A 15 8.86 29.29 46.75
CA HIS A 15 7.81 28.85 47.67
C HIS A 15 6.93 27.78 47.05
N ILE A 16 6.46 27.96 45.83
CA ILE A 16 5.69 26.96 45.08
C ILE A 16 6.49 25.65 44.95
N LYS A 17 7.79 25.71 44.61
CA LYS A 17 8.65 24.54 44.52
C LYS A 17 8.71 23.78 45.84
N ARG A 18 8.83 24.48 46.98
CA ARG A 18 8.85 23.88 48.30
C ARG A 18 7.52 23.20 48.64
N VAL A 19 6.39 23.86 48.34
CA VAL A 19 5.07 23.29 48.57
C VAL A 19 4.87 22.03 47.73
N MET A 20 5.29 22.07 46.47
CA MET A 20 5.22 20.90 45.59
C MET A 20 6.07 19.75 46.09
N ALA A 21 7.32 20.01 46.53
CA ALA A 21 8.21 18.98 47.04
C ALA A 21 7.70 18.31 48.32
N LEU A 22 6.99 19.07 49.18
CA LEU A 22 6.40 18.54 50.40
C LEU A 22 5.14 17.70 50.20
N ASN A 23 4.39 17.99 49.13
CA ASN A 23 3.12 17.28 48.85
C ASN A 23 3.23 16.15 47.84
N PHE A 24 4.32 16.09 47.08
CA PHE A 24 4.58 15.05 46.08
C PHE A 24 5.96 14.42 46.35
N GLU A 25 6.10 13.79 47.51
CA GLU A 25 7.36 13.12 47.94
C GLU A 25 7.58 11.78 47.19
N SER A 26 6.51 11.15 46.72
CA SER A 26 6.55 9.88 46.02
C SER A 26 6.12 10.01 44.55
N GLU A 27 6.60 9.06 43.78
CA GLU A 27 6.17 8.89 42.38
C GLU A 27 4.70 8.45 42.33
N LEU A 28 3.99 8.91 41.32
CA LEU A 28 2.58 8.55 41.07
C LEU A 28 2.39 8.06 39.63
N TRP A 29 1.40 7.19 39.49
CA TRP A 29 0.92 6.81 38.16
C TRP A 29 0.05 7.92 37.60
N VAL A 30 0.43 8.41 36.41
CA VAL A 30 -0.32 9.42 35.64
C VAL A 30 -0.75 8.81 34.34
N LYS A 31 -2.05 8.81 34.10
CA LYS A 31 -2.66 8.44 32.85
C LYS A 31 -2.82 9.69 31.98
N ALA A 32 -2.33 9.68 30.75
CA ALA A 32 -2.43 10.79 29.83
C ALA A 32 -2.25 10.33 28.37
N GLU A 33 -2.72 11.15 27.44
CA GLU A 33 -2.44 10.98 25.99
C GLU A 33 -1.16 11.75 25.64
N ILE A 34 -0.35 11.20 24.78
CA ILE A 34 0.87 11.83 24.27
C ILE A 34 0.50 12.78 23.12
N LEU A 35 0.72 14.07 23.30
CA LEU A 35 0.55 15.06 22.24
C LEU A 35 1.78 15.12 21.34
N SER A 36 2.97 15.10 21.92
CA SER A 36 4.23 15.08 21.18
C SER A 36 5.34 14.46 22.04
N ALA A 37 6.32 13.83 21.37
CA ALA A 37 7.53 13.34 22.00
C ALA A 37 8.75 13.66 21.11
N LYS A 38 9.84 14.17 21.71
CA LYS A 38 11.05 14.55 20.99
C LYS A 38 12.29 14.17 21.79
N LEU A 39 13.18 13.39 21.17
CA LEU A 39 14.49 13.09 21.77
C LEU A 39 15.45 14.25 21.49
N LYS A 40 16.01 14.84 22.57
CA LYS A 40 16.99 15.93 22.48
C LYS A 40 18.06 15.73 23.53
N ASN A 41 19.33 15.74 23.13
CA ASN A 41 20.49 15.58 24.01
C ASN A 41 20.41 14.32 24.92
N GLY A 42 19.82 13.22 24.43
CA GLY A 42 19.65 11.99 25.18
C GLY A 42 18.46 11.98 26.17
N HIS A 43 17.72 13.09 26.27
CA HIS A 43 16.51 13.20 27.08
C HIS A 43 15.28 13.13 26.17
N LEU A 44 14.25 12.39 26.56
CA LEU A 44 12.98 12.35 25.85
C LEU A 44 12.05 13.39 26.48
N HIS A 45 11.72 14.42 25.71
CA HIS A 45 10.76 15.46 26.09
C HIS A 45 9.39 15.06 25.52
N VAL A 46 8.40 14.97 26.42
CA VAL A 46 7.05 14.53 26.11
C VAL A 46 6.08 15.64 26.51
N GLU A 47 5.09 15.88 25.70
CA GLU A 47 3.96 16.74 26.02
C GLU A 47 2.74 15.85 26.22
N LEU A 48 2.22 15.84 27.44
CA LEU A 48 1.09 15.03 27.87
C LEU A 48 -0.17 15.86 27.93
N VAL A 49 -1.27 15.32 27.43
CA VAL A 49 -2.60 15.98 27.44
C VAL A 49 -3.65 15.02 27.95
N GLN A 50 -4.72 15.60 28.46
CA GLN A 50 -5.99 14.92 28.67
C GLN A 50 -7.04 15.64 27.87
N LYS A 51 -7.81 14.91 27.09
CA LYS A 51 -8.94 15.43 26.32
C LYS A 51 -10.25 15.12 27.02
N ASP A 52 -11.20 15.98 26.82
CA ASP A 52 -12.60 15.73 27.19
C ASP A 52 -13.15 14.61 26.30
N LEU A 53 -13.95 13.72 26.90
CA LEU A 53 -14.50 12.55 26.21
C LEU A 53 -15.54 12.91 25.13
N ASP A 54 -16.26 14.04 25.34
CA ASP A 54 -17.37 14.45 24.50
C ASP A 54 -16.96 15.46 23.42
N SER A 55 -16.11 16.46 23.80
CA SER A 55 -15.72 17.56 22.90
C SER A 55 -14.37 17.36 22.21
N ASN A 56 -13.58 16.39 22.65
CA ASN A 56 -12.19 16.17 22.22
C ASN A 56 -11.26 17.39 22.51
N ASP A 57 -11.72 18.38 23.30
CA ASP A 57 -10.93 19.53 23.69
C ASP A 57 -9.89 19.16 24.74
N ILE A 58 -8.74 19.81 24.73
CA ILE A 58 -7.68 19.62 25.71
C ILE A 58 -8.10 20.28 27.01
N ILE A 59 -8.40 19.47 28.05
CA ILE A 59 -8.77 19.92 29.40
C ILE A 59 -7.59 20.00 30.37
N ALA A 60 -6.49 19.31 30.08
CA ALA A 60 -5.25 19.40 30.83
C ALA A 60 -4.04 19.16 29.92
N GLN A 61 -2.95 19.88 30.20
CA GLN A 61 -1.71 19.75 29.46
C GLN A 61 -0.52 19.95 30.40
N ILE A 62 0.51 19.11 30.28
CA ILE A 62 1.73 19.21 31.05
C ILE A 62 2.94 18.72 30.24
N ARG A 63 4.07 19.38 30.42
CA ARG A 63 5.35 18.89 29.88
C ARG A 63 5.93 17.84 30.79
N ALA A 64 6.49 16.81 30.19
CA ALA A 64 7.19 15.73 30.90
C ALA A 64 8.57 15.48 30.29
N THR A 65 9.48 14.97 31.07
CA THR A 65 10.82 14.60 30.60
C THR A 65 11.22 13.25 31.17
N VAL A 66 11.64 12.34 30.29
CA VAL A 66 12.38 11.13 30.67
C VAL A 66 13.85 11.46 30.53
N TRP A 67 14.56 11.50 31.66
CA TRP A 67 15.99 11.81 31.65
C TRP A 67 16.81 10.68 31.04
N SER A 68 17.98 10.98 30.50
CA SER A 68 18.83 10.01 29.78
C SER A 68 19.10 8.73 30.56
N THR A 69 19.30 8.84 31.87
CA THR A 69 19.52 7.71 32.75
C THR A 69 18.27 6.83 32.90
N ASP A 70 17.11 7.44 33.10
CA ASP A 70 15.82 6.75 33.19
C ASP A 70 15.45 6.18 31.83
N PHE A 71 15.66 6.97 30.76
CA PHE A 71 15.40 6.54 29.39
C PHE A 71 16.23 5.29 29.02
N ALA A 72 17.52 5.29 29.31
CA ALA A 72 18.37 4.12 29.08
C ALA A 72 17.92 2.89 29.90
N ARG A 73 17.49 3.10 31.15
CA ARG A 73 16.99 2.04 32.01
C ARG A 73 15.70 1.43 31.48
N ILE A 74 14.72 2.27 31.10
CA ILE A 74 13.42 1.83 30.58
C ILE A 74 13.62 1.15 29.21
N ARG A 75 14.48 1.72 28.35
CA ARG A 75 14.80 1.14 27.03
C ARG A 75 15.48 -0.22 27.13
N LYS A 76 16.29 -0.47 28.16
CA LYS A 76 16.86 -1.79 28.37
C LYS A 76 15.81 -2.85 28.70
N LYS A 77 14.73 -2.46 29.43
CA LYS A 77 13.59 -3.34 29.71
C LYS A 77 12.66 -3.49 28.49
N ASN A 78 12.52 -2.43 27.71
CA ASN A 78 11.59 -2.33 26.57
C ASN A 78 12.35 -1.80 25.34
N PRO A 79 12.90 -2.68 24.48
CA PRO A 79 13.69 -2.26 23.31
C PRO A 79 12.95 -1.31 22.36
N ASP A 80 11.62 -1.45 22.27
CA ASP A 80 10.75 -0.66 21.41
C ASP A 80 10.19 0.61 22.10
N LEU A 81 10.88 1.11 23.14
CA LEU A 81 10.42 2.23 23.97
C LEU A 81 10.00 3.46 23.16
N ASP A 82 10.72 3.76 22.09
CA ASP A 82 10.47 4.94 21.25
C ASP A 82 9.05 4.91 20.63
N SER A 83 8.54 3.72 20.31
CA SER A 83 7.21 3.55 19.71
C SER A 83 6.06 3.76 20.70
N TYR A 84 6.30 3.52 22.01
CA TYR A 84 5.28 3.79 23.04
C TYR A 84 5.06 5.29 23.28
N PHE A 85 5.99 6.15 22.88
CA PHE A 85 5.86 7.61 22.96
C PHE A 85 5.39 8.24 21.65
N THR A 86 4.49 7.58 20.95
CA THR A 86 3.87 8.10 19.73
C THR A 86 2.68 9.00 20.06
N ALA A 87 2.56 10.13 19.38
CA ALA A 87 1.43 11.05 19.55
C ALA A 87 0.08 10.35 19.32
N GLY A 88 -0.89 10.67 20.15
CA GLY A 88 -2.22 10.08 20.13
C GLY A 88 -2.35 8.77 20.92
N PHE A 89 -1.27 8.24 21.47
CA PHE A 89 -1.34 7.05 22.31
C PHE A 89 -1.59 7.42 23.78
N GLU A 90 -2.50 6.68 24.39
CA GLU A 90 -2.73 6.77 25.83
C GLU A 90 -1.66 5.96 26.53
N THR A 91 -1.01 6.56 27.52
CA THR A 91 0.05 5.95 28.30
C THR A 91 -0.17 6.12 29.79
N MET A 92 0.34 5.20 30.58
CA MET A 92 0.41 5.31 32.04
C MET A 92 1.87 5.42 32.45
N CYS A 93 2.24 6.64 32.90
CA CYS A 93 3.60 6.97 33.29
C CYS A 93 3.75 7.01 34.80
N TYR A 94 4.83 6.42 35.32
CA TYR A 94 5.24 6.59 36.68
C TYR A 94 6.11 7.84 36.79
N ALA A 95 5.65 8.88 37.45
CA ALA A 95 6.22 10.20 37.35
C ALA A 95 6.20 10.98 38.66
N ILE A 96 7.14 11.92 38.80
CA ILE A 96 7.21 12.88 39.90
C ILE A 96 6.93 14.26 39.34
N PRO A 97 5.99 15.04 39.89
CA PRO A 97 5.83 16.47 39.60
C PRO A 97 7.05 17.26 40.09
N ILE A 98 7.64 18.03 39.20
CA ILE A 98 8.80 18.88 39.50
C ILE A 98 8.47 20.30 39.14
N PHE A 99 8.72 21.25 40.04
CA PHE A 99 8.62 22.68 39.76
C PHE A 99 10.02 23.31 39.70
N HIS A 100 10.27 23.95 38.57
CA HIS A 100 11.52 24.71 38.37
C HIS A 100 11.20 26.21 38.33
N GLU A 101 11.99 27.02 39.02
CA GLU A 101 11.74 28.46 39.21
C GLU A 101 11.62 29.24 37.88
N LYS A 102 12.35 28.78 36.87
CA LYS A 102 12.36 29.41 35.52
C LYS A 102 11.42 28.75 34.53
N TYR A 103 11.21 27.43 34.62
CA TYR A 103 10.51 26.66 33.57
C TYR A 103 9.13 26.18 34.01
N GLY A 104 8.75 26.42 35.28
CA GLY A 104 7.45 26.07 35.81
C GLY A 104 7.29 24.60 36.16
N LEU A 105 6.04 24.14 36.16
CA LEU A 105 5.65 22.77 36.47
C LEU A 105 5.94 21.84 35.28
N SER A 106 6.49 20.69 35.60
CA SER A 106 6.72 19.58 34.68
C SER A 106 6.69 18.23 35.40
N LEU A 107 6.61 17.14 34.65
CA LEU A 107 6.73 15.78 35.20
C LEU A 107 8.10 15.21 34.85
N LYS A 108 8.73 14.57 35.82
CA LYS A 108 9.85 13.66 35.58
C LYS A 108 9.30 12.25 35.49
N ILE A 109 9.32 11.66 34.31
CA ILE A 109 8.92 10.25 34.12
C ILE A 109 10.08 9.35 34.48
N THR A 110 9.83 8.41 35.34
CA THR A 110 10.82 7.43 35.83
C THR A 110 10.54 6.02 35.29
N ASP A 111 9.30 5.65 35.07
CA ASP A 111 8.93 4.37 34.41
C ASP A 111 7.63 4.50 33.62
N ILE A 112 7.28 3.49 32.83
CA ILE A 112 6.03 3.41 32.07
C ILE A 112 5.40 2.03 32.24
N ASP A 113 4.07 1.97 32.23
CA ASP A 113 3.33 0.72 32.14
C ASP A 113 3.04 0.38 30.67
N THR A 114 3.90 -0.46 30.10
CA THR A 114 3.76 -0.90 28.70
C THR A 114 2.55 -1.82 28.48
N ALA A 115 2.17 -2.60 29.50
CA ALA A 115 1.00 -3.48 29.42
C ALA A 115 -0.31 -2.66 29.32
N TYR A 116 -0.39 -1.57 30.10
CA TYR A 116 -1.50 -0.64 30.01
C TYR A 116 -1.61 0.00 28.62
N THR A 117 -0.49 0.50 28.09
CA THR A 117 -0.45 1.14 26.77
C THR A 117 -0.87 0.18 25.66
N ILE A 118 -0.38 -1.07 25.67
CA ILE A 118 -0.78 -2.12 24.73
C ILE A 118 -2.28 -2.40 24.85
N GLY A 119 -2.80 -2.56 26.07
CA GLY A 119 -4.23 -2.80 26.27
C GLY A 119 -5.12 -1.66 25.76
N ALA A 120 -4.71 -0.41 25.97
CA ALA A 120 -5.42 0.76 25.45
C ALA A 120 -5.42 0.80 23.91
N ILE A 121 -4.30 0.45 23.26
CA ILE A 121 -4.18 0.34 21.81
C ILE A 121 -5.13 -0.73 21.26
N GLU A 122 -5.16 -1.92 21.87
CA GLU A 122 -6.03 -3.02 21.42
C GLU A 122 -7.53 -2.67 21.55
N LEU A 123 -7.94 -2.06 22.66
CA LEU A 123 -9.33 -1.63 22.84
C LEU A 123 -9.75 -0.57 21.80
N ARG A 124 -8.85 0.39 21.52
CA ARG A 124 -9.09 1.40 20.47
C ARG A 124 -9.21 0.77 19.08
N LYS A 125 -8.35 -0.20 18.80
CA LYS A 125 -8.38 -0.97 17.54
C LYS A 125 -9.68 -1.75 17.37
N GLU A 126 -10.14 -2.45 18.39
CA GLU A 126 -11.42 -3.18 18.36
C GLU A 126 -12.61 -2.23 18.09
N ALA A 127 -12.64 -1.07 18.76
CA ALA A 127 -13.66 -0.06 18.54
C ALA A 127 -13.65 0.48 17.10
N LEU A 128 -12.44 0.77 16.58
CA LEU A 128 -12.26 1.20 15.20
C LEU A 128 -12.71 0.13 14.18
N PHE A 129 -12.34 -1.11 14.39
CA PHE A 129 -12.74 -2.22 13.52
C PHE A 129 -14.26 -2.43 13.51
N LYS A 130 -14.90 -2.28 14.68
CA LYS A 130 -16.35 -2.32 14.78
C LYS A 130 -16.97 -1.18 13.96
N GLN A 131 -16.49 0.05 14.12
CA GLN A 131 -16.97 1.21 13.37
C GLN A 131 -16.84 0.99 11.86
N ILE A 132 -15.67 0.55 11.37
CA ILE A 132 -15.41 0.28 9.94
C ILE A 132 -16.42 -0.75 9.40
N ARG A 133 -16.71 -1.81 10.16
CA ARG A 133 -17.69 -2.85 9.76
C ARG A 133 -19.13 -2.34 9.81
N ASP A 134 -19.50 -1.60 10.83
CA ASP A 134 -20.84 -1.03 10.98
C ASP A 134 -21.15 -0.05 9.83
N GLU A 135 -20.14 0.67 9.34
CA GLU A 135 -20.23 1.56 8.17
C GLU A 135 -20.05 0.82 6.82
N GLY A 136 -19.68 -0.46 6.83
CA GLY A 136 -19.49 -1.28 5.62
C GLY A 136 -18.26 -0.90 4.78
N LEU A 137 -17.30 -0.15 5.36
CA LEU A 137 -16.10 0.30 4.66
C LEU A 137 -15.18 -0.85 4.24
N ASP A 138 -15.21 -1.97 4.96
CA ASP A 138 -14.48 -3.20 4.67
C ASP A 138 -14.89 -3.89 3.36
N GLN A 139 -16.03 -3.49 2.79
CA GLN A 139 -16.58 -4.12 1.58
C GLN A 139 -16.49 -3.25 0.32
N ILE A 140 -16.07 -1.99 0.42
CA ILE A 140 -16.13 -1.06 -0.72
C ILE A 140 -15.00 -1.36 -1.70
N ASN A 141 -13.75 -1.34 -1.26
CA ASN A 141 -12.59 -1.58 -2.14
C ASN A 141 -12.47 -3.06 -2.55
N THR A 142 -12.88 -3.99 -1.67
CA THR A 142 -12.93 -5.43 -1.98
C THR A 142 -13.88 -5.79 -3.12
N LYS A 143 -14.92 -4.97 -3.38
CA LYS A 143 -15.88 -5.18 -4.49
C LYS A 143 -15.37 -4.64 -5.82
N LEU A 144 -14.28 -3.90 -5.84
CA LEU A 144 -13.70 -3.43 -7.10
C LEU A 144 -13.23 -4.62 -7.94
N PRO A 145 -13.51 -4.59 -9.27
CA PRO A 145 -13.01 -5.64 -10.15
C PRO A 145 -11.47 -5.58 -10.20
N LEU A 146 -10.85 -6.72 -9.94
CA LEU A 146 -9.41 -6.84 -10.09
C LEU A 146 -9.05 -6.84 -11.59
N PRO A 147 -7.96 -6.19 -12.00
CA PRO A 147 -7.49 -6.24 -13.38
C PRO A 147 -7.07 -7.66 -13.74
N LEU A 148 -7.24 -8.04 -15.01
CA LEU A 148 -6.80 -9.34 -15.51
C LEU A 148 -5.29 -9.56 -15.29
N THR A 149 -4.52 -8.48 -15.39
CA THR A 149 -3.09 -8.47 -15.11
C THR A 149 -2.70 -7.20 -14.39
N PHE A 150 -1.79 -7.33 -13.44
CA PHE A 150 -1.19 -6.20 -12.74
C PHE A 150 0.13 -5.83 -13.39
N GLN A 151 0.19 -4.67 -14.00
CA GLN A 151 1.40 -4.28 -14.72
C GLN A 151 1.95 -2.95 -14.30
N ARG A 152 1.09 -1.95 -14.08
CA ARG A 152 1.43 -0.60 -13.68
C ARG A 152 1.04 -0.41 -12.21
N LEU A 153 2.03 -0.42 -11.35
CA LEU A 153 1.84 -0.44 -9.89
C LEU A 153 2.28 0.87 -9.28
N ALA A 154 1.37 1.54 -8.58
CA ALA A 154 1.72 2.63 -7.68
C ALA A 154 2.11 2.04 -6.32
N ILE A 155 3.31 2.31 -5.85
CA ILE A 155 3.80 1.76 -4.58
C ILE A 155 3.94 2.87 -3.56
N ILE A 156 3.26 2.75 -2.45
CA ILE A 156 3.40 3.61 -1.27
C ILE A 156 4.30 2.87 -0.28
N SER A 157 5.49 3.36 -0.07
CA SER A 157 6.49 2.80 0.84
C SER A 157 7.60 3.82 1.09
N SER A 158 8.51 3.51 2.02
CA SER A 158 9.75 4.28 2.15
C SER A 158 10.84 3.69 1.26
N GLU A 159 11.60 4.53 0.58
CA GLU A 159 12.74 4.12 -0.26
C GLU A 159 13.76 3.28 0.50
N SER A 160 14.03 3.68 1.73
CA SER A 160 14.98 3.01 2.61
C SER A 160 14.44 1.74 3.26
N ALA A 161 13.15 1.42 3.08
CA ALA A 161 12.54 0.27 3.72
C ALA A 161 13.05 -1.04 3.13
N ALA A 162 13.55 -1.94 3.96
CA ALA A 162 13.98 -3.28 3.56
C ALA A 162 12.86 -4.03 2.81
N GLY A 163 11.61 -3.90 3.27
CA GLY A 163 10.45 -4.53 2.62
C GLY A 163 10.22 -4.04 1.18
N TYR A 164 10.51 -2.80 0.87
CA TYR A 164 10.46 -2.29 -0.51
C TYR A 164 11.56 -2.90 -1.37
N GLY A 165 12.78 -3.01 -0.82
CA GLY A 165 13.89 -3.68 -1.49
C GLY A 165 13.57 -5.15 -1.81
N ASP A 166 13.06 -5.88 -0.82
CA ASP A 166 12.66 -7.29 -0.97
C ASP A 166 11.53 -7.45 -1.99
N PHE A 167 10.50 -6.61 -1.92
CA PHE A 167 9.40 -6.59 -2.88
C PHE A 167 9.88 -6.39 -4.32
N THR A 168 10.68 -5.36 -4.55
CA THR A 168 11.17 -5.02 -5.89
C THR A 168 12.12 -6.07 -6.45
N LYS A 169 12.97 -6.63 -5.59
CA LYS A 169 13.85 -7.75 -5.94
C LYS A 169 13.05 -8.98 -6.36
N HIS A 170 12.04 -9.34 -5.58
CA HIS A 170 11.19 -10.51 -5.85
C HIS A 170 10.41 -10.35 -7.17
N LEU A 171 9.88 -9.15 -7.44
CA LEU A 171 9.24 -8.86 -8.73
C LEU A 171 10.21 -8.95 -9.93
N LYS A 172 11.47 -8.56 -9.75
CA LYS A 172 12.48 -8.61 -10.83
C LYS A 172 13.01 -10.02 -11.08
N GLU A 173 13.17 -10.81 -10.03
CA GLU A 173 13.76 -12.14 -10.07
C GLU A 173 12.73 -13.26 -10.36
N ASN A 174 11.51 -12.93 -10.78
CA ASN A 174 10.49 -13.92 -11.08
C ASN A 174 10.90 -14.85 -12.23
N GLY A 175 10.67 -16.16 -12.05
CA GLY A 175 11.09 -17.20 -13.00
C GLY A 175 10.41 -17.14 -14.37
N LEU A 176 9.28 -16.44 -14.49
CA LEU A 176 8.51 -16.30 -15.72
C LEU A 176 8.89 -15.05 -16.53
N ARG A 177 9.86 -14.25 -16.04
CA ARG A 177 10.29 -12.99 -16.65
C ARG A 177 9.13 -12.00 -16.88
N LEU A 178 8.10 -12.06 -16.05
CA LEU A 178 7.04 -11.08 -16.04
C LEU A 178 7.62 -9.71 -15.66
N ARG A 179 7.18 -8.68 -16.33
CA ARG A 179 7.70 -7.33 -16.12
C ARG A 179 6.63 -6.46 -15.52
N PHE A 180 6.97 -5.80 -14.41
CA PHE A 180 6.12 -4.87 -13.67
C PHE A 180 6.70 -3.47 -13.75
N GLN A 181 5.87 -2.53 -14.12
CA GLN A 181 6.20 -1.12 -14.08
C GLN A 181 5.82 -0.57 -12.71
N THR A 182 6.81 -0.42 -11.86
CA THR A 182 6.62 0.05 -10.50
C THR A 182 6.98 1.52 -10.38
N THR A 183 6.12 2.25 -9.71
CA THR A 183 6.26 3.68 -9.47
C THR A 183 6.16 3.92 -7.99
N LEU A 184 7.24 4.35 -7.36
CA LEU A 184 7.29 4.56 -5.94
C LEU A 184 6.89 5.99 -5.56
N PHE A 185 5.98 6.05 -4.58
CA PHE A 185 5.57 7.24 -3.87
C PHE A 185 6.21 7.18 -2.50
N ASP A 186 7.36 7.81 -2.35
CA ASP A 186 8.10 7.76 -1.07
C ASP A 186 7.28 8.40 0.02
N SER A 187 6.94 7.59 1.01
CA SER A 187 6.10 7.98 2.12
C SER A 187 6.77 7.66 3.44
N ILE A 188 6.56 8.51 4.41
CA ILE A 188 6.93 8.23 5.78
C ILE A 188 6.03 7.10 6.28
N MET A 189 6.64 5.97 6.63
CA MET A 189 5.93 4.76 7.05
C MET A 189 5.93 4.55 8.57
N GLN A 190 6.39 5.53 9.35
CA GLN A 190 6.49 5.47 10.81
C GLN A 190 6.36 6.87 11.42
N GLY A 191 5.83 6.94 12.67
CA GLY A 191 5.74 8.18 13.42
C GLY A 191 4.57 9.08 13.02
N ASN A 192 4.53 10.28 13.60
CA ASN A 192 3.37 11.18 13.58
C ASN A 192 2.96 11.70 12.19
N ASN A 193 3.88 11.71 11.24
CA ASN A 193 3.61 12.24 9.91
C ASN A 193 3.22 11.15 8.89
N MET A 194 3.08 9.90 9.34
CA MET A 194 2.76 8.78 8.47
C MET A 194 1.38 8.94 7.81
N GLU A 195 0.35 9.26 8.59
CA GLU A 195 -1.01 9.41 8.10
C GLU A 195 -1.11 10.49 7.02
N SER A 196 -0.51 11.66 7.26
CA SER A 196 -0.48 12.74 6.26
C SER A 196 0.29 12.32 5.02
N SER A 197 1.47 11.71 5.17
CA SER A 197 2.32 11.29 4.06
C SER A 197 1.65 10.26 3.16
N ILE A 198 1.00 9.23 3.74
CA ILE A 198 0.24 8.24 2.97
C ILE A 198 -0.99 8.89 2.32
N SER A 199 -1.68 9.79 3.03
CA SER A 199 -2.83 10.52 2.49
C SER A 199 -2.46 11.36 1.27
N ASP A 200 -1.33 12.06 1.32
CA ASP A 200 -0.82 12.87 0.21
C ASP A 200 -0.43 11.99 -0.97
N SER A 201 0.12 10.80 -0.67
CA SER A 201 0.45 9.79 -1.67
C SER A 201 -0.79 9.25 -2.37
N LEU A 202 -1.81 8.89 -1.61
CA LEU A 202 -3.09 8.44 -2.16
C LEU A 202 -3.72 9.52 -3.03
N HIS A 203 -3.75 10.78 -2.55
CA HIS A 203 -4.28 11.89 -3.32
C HIS A 203 -3.52 12.09 -4.65
N SER A 204 -2.22 11.95 -4.61
CA SER A 204 -1.36 12.05 -5.78
C SER A 204 -1.63 10.97 -6.80
N ILE A 205 -1.84 9.73 -6.34
CA ILE A 205 -2.17 8.59 -7.20
C ILE A 205 -3.58 8.76 -7.79
N GLU A 206 -4.54 9.24 -7.00
CA GLU A 206 -5.92 9.43 -7.43
C GLU A 206 -6.04 10.38 -8.63
N GLN A 207 -5.28 11.46 -8.62
CA GLN A 207 -5.24 12.42 -9.72
C GLN A 207 -4.76 11.82 -11.05
N GLN A 208 -4.21 10.60 -11.04
CA GLN A 208 -3.60 9.92 -12.19
C GLN A 208 -3.92 8.43 -12.18
N LYS A 209 -5.07 8.11 -11.66
CA LYS A 209 -5.55 6.73 -11.56
C LYS A 209 -5.43 5.94 -12.85
N ASP A 210 -5.60 6.59 -14.00
CA ASP A 210 -5.56 5.93 -15.32
C ASP A 210 -4.17 5.39 -15.71
N LEU A 211 -3.14 5.80 -14.97
CA LEU A 211 -1.77 5.31 -15.18
C LEU A 211 -1.47 4.03 -14.41
N PHE A 212 -2.35 3.58 -13.52
CA PHE A 212 -2.11 2.45 -12.63
C PHE A 212 -3.22 1.41 -12.69
N ASP A 213 -2.83 0.19 -12.45
CA ASP A 213 -3.74 -0.94 -12.35
C ASP A 213 -4.12 -1.24 -10.89
N ALA A 214 -3.24 -0.91 -9.96
CA ALA A 214 -3.44 -1.06 -8.52
C ALA A 214 -2.50 -0.17 -7.70
N VAL A 215 -2.89 0.07 -6.45
CA VAL A 215 -2.04 0.69 -5.43
C VAL A 215 -1.52 -0.38 -4.47
N ILE A 216 -0.24 -0.35 -4.20
CA ILE A 216 0.42 -1.27 -3.29
C ILE A 216 0.93 -0.47 -2.09
N ILE A 217 0.48 -0.84 -0.88
CA ILE A 217 0.97 -0.24 0.36
C ILE A 217 1.78 -1.29 1.10
N ILE A 218 3.09 -1.09 1.17
CA ILE A 218 3.99 -2.04 1.81
C ILE A 218 4.88 -1.36 2.83
N ARG A 219 5.16 -2.07 3.90
CA ARG A 219 6.05 -1.65 4.96
C ARG A 219 7.13 -2.71 5.20
N GLY A 220 8.34 -2.27 5.55
CA GLY A 220 9.35 -3.16 6.14
C GLY A 220 8.99 -3.57 7.56
N GLY A 221 9.76 -4.42 8.18
CA GLY A 221 9.57 -4.84 9.58
C GLY A 221 9.52 -3.67 10.57
N GLY A 222 8.99 -3.90 11.76
CA GLY A 222 8.87 -2.93 12.85
C GLY A 222 8.15 -3.54 14.06
N SER A 223 8.04 -2.81 15.15
CA SER A 223 7.36 -3.29 16.35
C SER A 223 5.84 -3.35 16.18
N LYS A 224 5.15 -4.11 17.03
CA LYS A 224 3.67 -4.16 17.09
C LYS A 224 3.06 -2.77 17.33
N VAL A 225 3.70 -1.96 18.14
CA VAL A 225 3.23 -0.61 18.47
C VAL A 225 3.36 0.32 17.29
N ASP A 226 4.39 0.15 16.45
CA ASP A 226 4.49 0.87 15.18
C ASP A 226 3.35 0.52 14.20
N LEU A 227 2.81 -0.70 14.29
CA LEU A 227 1.67 -1.11 13.47
C LEU A 227 0.37 -0.41 13.88
N ALA A 228 0.22 -0.06 15.15
CA ALA A 228 -0.96 0.67 15.64
C ALA A 228 -1.11 2.06 14.99
N THR A 229 -0.06 2.62 14.41
CA THR A 229 -0.16 3.88 13.65
C THR A 229 -0.95 3.71 12.34
N PHE A 230 -1.04 2.48 11.80
CA PHE A 230 -1.85 2.14 10.62
C PHE A 230 -3.34 1.93 10.96
N ASP A 231 -3.70 1.97 12.24
CA ASP A 231 -5.09 1.92 12.72
C ASP A 231 -5.69 3.33 12.75
N SER A 232 -5.79 3.97 11.57
CA SER A 232 -6.38 5.28 11.35
C SER A 232 -7.70 5.15 10.59
N TYR A 233 -8.77 5.73 11.13
CA TYR A 233 -10.06 5.82 10.43
C TYR A 233 -9.95 6.61 9.13
N THR A 234 -9.18 7.70 9.13
CA THR A 234 -8.99 8.56 7.95
C THR A 234 -8.37 7.78 6.79
N LEU A 235 -7.32 6.99 7.07
CA LEU A 235 -6.68 6.16 6.05
C LEU A 235 -7.59 5.02 5.60
N ALA A 236 -8.25 4.34 6.53
CA ALA A 236 -9.20 3.28 6.23
C ALA A 236 -10.34 3.78 5.32
N TYR A 237 -10.90 4.96 5.62
CA TYR A 237 -11.93 5.59 4.80
C TYR A 237 -11.42 5.92 3.39
N LYS A 238 -10.23 6.50 3.27
CA LYS A 238 -9.62 6.83 1.97
C LYS A 238 -9.33 5.59 1.14
N ILE A 239 -8.83 4.53 1.77
CA ILE A 239 -8.56 3.25 1.09
C ILE A 239 -9.87 2.60 0.63
N ALA A 240 -10.89 2.57 1.50
CA ALA A 240 -12.19 2.02 1.16
C ALA A 240 -12.77 2.66 -0.11
N HIS A 241 -12.70 4.00 -0.22
CA HIS A 241 -13.26 4.75 -1.35
C HIS A 241 -12.26 4.97 -2.49
N PHE A 242 -11.07 4.37 -2.42
CA PHE A 242 -10.09 4.57 -3.48
C PHE A 242 -10.56 3.95 -4.80
N PRO A 243 -10.41 4.65 -5.94
CA PRO A 243 -10.97 4.21 -7.22
C PRO A 243 -10.22 3.03 -7.86
N LEU A 244 -9.04 2.67 -7.33
CA LEU A 244 -8.27 1.51 -7.76
C LEU A 244 -8.21 0.46 -6.63
N PRO A 245 -8.04 -0.83 -6.97
CA PRO A 245 -7.82 -1.84 -5.96
C PRO A 245 -6.53 -1.54 -5.18
N VAL A 246 -6.64 -1.51 -3.86
CA VAL A 246 -5.53 -1.32 -2.94
C VAL A 246 -5.11 -2.68 -2.40
N ILE A 247 -3.82 -2.97 -2.45
CA ILE A 247 -3.23 -4.20 -1.93
C ILE A 247 -2.26 -3.82 -0.82
N THR A 248 -2.44 -4.37 0.37
CA THR A 248 -1.59 -4.11 1.51
C THR A 248 -0.67 -5.28 1.82
N GLY A 249 0.55 -4.97 2.27
CA GLY A 249 1.53 -5.91 2.80
C GLY A 249 2.27 -5.29 3.98
N ILE A 250 1.52 -4.97 5.04
CA ILE A 250 1.99 -4.14 6.15
C ILE A 250 2.34 -4.99 7.38
N GLY A 251 1.56 -6.04 7.68
CA GLY A 251 1.59 -6.77 8.93
C GLY A 251 2.21 -8.15 8.87
N HIS A 252 2.28 -8.81 10.04
CA HIS A 252 2.53 -10.23 10.23
C HIS A 252 1.21 -10.96 10.57
N GLU A 253 1.25 -12.30 10.69
CA GLU A 253 0.06 -13.17 10.86
C GLU A 253 -0.94 -12.77 11.96
N ILE A 254 -0.49 -12.03 12.98
CA ILE A 254 -1.27 -11.72 14.18
C ILE A 254 -1.71 -10.25 14.22
N ASP A 255 -1.11 -9.37 13.40
CA ASP A 255 -1.26 -7.92 13.51
C ASP A 255 -1.91 -7.33 12.25
N PHE A 256 -3.22 -7.51 12.13
CA PHE A 256 -4.05 -6.97 11.06
C PHE A 256 -4.44 -5.51 11.36
N SER A 257 -4.24 -4.59 10.42
CA SER A 257 -4.51 -3.15 10.61
C SER A 257 -5.87 -2.71 10.03
N ALA A 258 -6.31 -1.50 10.39
CA ALA A 258 -7.53 -0.91 9.82
C ALA A 258 -7.39 -0.69 8.30
N MET A 259 -6.20 -0.38 7.82
CA MET A 259 -5.92 -0.29 6.39
C MET A 259 -6.04 -1.65 5.68
N ASP A 260 -5.59 -2.71 6.34
CA ASP A 260 -5.72 -4.08 5.81
C ASP A 260 -7.18 -4.50 5.72
N LEU A 261 -8.01 -4.08 6.68
CA LEU A 261 -9.44 -4.39 6.72
C LEU A 261 -10.21 -3.75 5.56
N THR A 262 -9.79 -2.60 5.10
CA THR A 262 -10.49 -1.83 4.05
C THR A 262 -9.87 -1.98 2.66
N ALA A 263 -8.71 -2.61 2.54
CA ALA A 263 -8.05 -2.89 1.28
C ALA A 263 -8.78 -3.97 0.46
N ALA A 264 -8.65 -3.94 -0.86
CA ALA A 264 -9.16 -4.98 -1.75
C ALA A 264 -8.53 -6.34 -1.43
N ILE A 265 -7.24 -6.34 -1.14
CA ILE A 265 -6.48 -7.54 -0.81
C ILE A 265 -5.47 -7.16 0.28
N SER A 266 -5.46 -7.94 1.35
CA SER A 266 -4.43 -7.85 2.38
C SER A 266 -3.61 -9.13 2.42
N VAL A 267 -2.30 -8.98 2.40
CA VAL A 267 -1.35 -10.09 2.54
C VAL A 267 -0.29 -9.76 3.58
N LYS A 268 0.34 -10.79 4.12
CA LYS A 268 1.15 -10.70 5.34
C LYS A 268 2.45 -9.90 5.22
N THR A 269 3.06 -9.88 4.04
CA THR A 269 4.40 -9.31 3.86
C THR A 269 4.57 -8.68 2.48
N PRO A 270 5.52 -7.75 2.29
CA PRO A 270 5.86 -7.23 0.98
C PRO A 270 6.21 -8.31 -0.06
N THR A 271 6.91 -9.36 0.36
CA THR A 271 7.23 -10.51 -0.52
C THR A 271 5.99 -11.28 -0.91
N ALA A 272 5.03 -11.46 0.00
CA ALA A 272 3.74 -12.11 -0.30
C ALA A 272 2.89 -11.26 -1.27
N VAL A 273 2.98 -9.93 -1.22
CA VAL A 273 2.37 -9.06 -2.26
C VAL A 273 2.98 -9.35 -3.62
N ALA A 274 4.33 -9.42 -3.71
CA ALA A 274 5.01 -9.72 -4.96
C ALA A 274 4.62 -11.10 -5.51
N GLU A 275 4.56 -12.12 -4.65
CA GLU A 275 4.10 -13.47 -5.02
C GLU A 275 2.66 -13.46 -5.52
N PHE A 276 1.76 -12.75 -4.85
CA PHE A 276 0.37 -12.60 -5.29
C PHE A 276 0.29 -12.01 -6.70
N LEU A 277 1.01 -10.91 -6.96
CA LEU A 277 1.03 -10.24 -8.27
C LEU A 277 1.60 -11.13 -9.37
N ILE A 278 2.70 -11.83 -9.08
CA ILE A 278 3.33 -12.78 -10.00
C ILE A 278 2.36 -13.93 -10.30
N LYS A 279 1.73 -14.48 -9.28
CA LYS A 279 0.76 -15.57 -9.42
C LYS A 279 -0.42 -15.15 -10.29
N GLN A 280 -1.02 -14.01 -10.02
CA GLN A 280 -2.17 -13.50 -10.78
C GLN A 280 -1.83 -13.35 -12.27
N ASN A 281 -0.69 -12.74 -12.58
CA ASN A 281 -0.24 -12.57 -13.96
C ASN A 281 0.14 -13.90 -14.62
N SER A 282 0.72 -14.84 -13.86
CA SER A 282 1.06 -16.17 -14.38
C SER A 282 -0.19 -17.00 -14.68
N ASP A 283 -1.19 -16.96 -13.80
CA ASP A 283 -2.44 -17.68 -13.99
C ASP A 283 -3.15 -17.19 -15.27
N PHE A 284 -3.15 -15.89 -15.50
CA PHE A 284 -3.68 -15.31 -16.75
C PHE A 284 -2.89 -15.79 -17.98
N LEU A 285 -1.56 -15.78 -17.91
CA LEU A 285 -0.71 -16.28 -18.98
C LEU A 285 -0.98 -17.76 -19.29
N TYR A 286 -1.12 -18.60 -18.24
CA TYR A 286 -1.48 -20.00 -18.41
C TYR A 286 -2.85 -20.19 -19.07
N GLN A 287 -3.85 -19.41 -18.68
CA GLN A 287 -5.17 -19.44 -19.33
C GLN A 287 -5.06 -19.12 -20.84
N ILE A 288 -4.29 -18.10 -21.20
CA ILE A 288 -4.06 -17.76 -22.60
C ILE A 288 -3.39 -18.91 -23.35
N MET A 289 -2.35 -19.52 -22.75
CA MET A 289 -1.65 -20.67 -23.36
C MET A 289 -2.57 -21.87 -23.53
N GLU A 290 -3.44 -22.12 -22.57
CA GLU A 290 -4.42 -23.20 -22.64
C GLU A 290 -5.47 -22.96 -23.75
N ILE A 291 -6.01 -21.74 -23.83
CA ILE A 291 -6.91 -21.34 -24.90
C ILE A 291 -6.25 -21.53 -26.28
N HIS A 292 -5.00 -21.06 -26.39
CA HIS A 292 -4.22 -21.23 -27.62
C HIS A 292 -4.06 -22.71 -28.00
N ARG A 293 -3.61 -23.54 -27.05
CA ARG A 293 -3.44 -24.97 -27.26
C ARG A 293 -4.74 -25.66 -27.67
N ASN A 294 -5.84 -25.38 -26.95
CA ASN A 294 -7.15 -25.98 -27.20
C ASN A 294 -7.70 -25.56 -28.56
N THR A 295 -7.45 -24.31 -28.95
CA THR A 295 -7.82 -23.79 -30.28
C THR A 295 -7.09 -24.54 -31.39
N LEU A 296 -5.77 -24.73 -31.23
CA LEU A 296 -4.97 -25.51 -32.22
C LEU A 296 -5.42 -26.97 -32.30
N ILE A 297 -5.65 -27.62 -31.16
CA ILE A 297 -6.14 -29.01 -31.12
C ILE A 297 -7.50 -29.10 -31.82
N SER A 298 -8.42 -28.20 -31.49
CA SER A 298 -9.75 -28.18 -32.09
C SER A 298 -9.72 -27.93 -33.59
N ALA A 299 -8.86 -27.04 -34.06
CA ALA A 299 -8.65 -26.80 -35.47
C ALA A 299 -8.11 -28.06 -36.18
N LYS A 300 -7.09 -28.69 -35.59
CA LYS A 300 -6.47 -29.93 -36.13
C LYS A 300 -7.50 -31.08 -36.18
N GLN A 301 -8.26 -31.27 -35.12
CA GLN A 301 -9.28 -32.33 -35.03
C GLN A 301 -10.37 -32.12 -36.09
N ARG A 302 -10.81 -30.88 -36.32
CA ARG A 302 -11.78 -30.59 -37.37
C ARG A 302 -11.25 -30.91 -38.77
N LEU A 303 -9.98 -30.55 -39.04
CA LEU A 303 -9.30 -30.91 -40.28
C LEU A 303 -9.25 -32.42 -40.50
N ILE A 304 -8.88 -33.19 -39.49
CA ILE A 304 -8.85 -34.67 -39.53
C ILE A 304 -10.25 -35.25 -39.78
N ASN A 305 -11.27 -34.75 -39.02
CA ASN A 305 -12.65 -35.21 -39.19
C ASN A 305 -13.20 -34.91 -40.60
N PHE A 306 -12.92 -33.71 -41.15
CA PHE A 306 -13.29 -33.39 -42.52
C PHE A 306 -12.57 -34.30 -43.52
N GLY A 307 -11.29 -34.58 -43.32
CA GLY A 307 -10.54 -35.52 -44.13
C GLY A 307 -11.11 -36.94 -44.08
N PHE A 308 -11.55 -37.38 -42.88
CA PHE A 308 -12.20 -38.69 -42.73
C PHE A 308 -13.56 -38.74 -43.41
N ILE A 309 -14.42 -37.72 -43.25
CA ILE A 309 -15.72 -37.62 -43.89
C ILE A 309 -15.56 -37.65 -45.44
N LEU A 310 -14.61 -36.85 -45.92
CA LEU A 310 -14.32 -36.85 -47.37
C LEU A 310 -13.90 -38.25 -47.87
N LYS A 311 -12.97 -38.92 -47.17
CA LYS A 311 -12.51 -40.25 -47.52
C LYS A 311 -13.63 -41.29 -47.50
N GLN A 312 -14.54 -41.19 -46.52
CA GLN A 312 -15.73 -42.03 -46.41
C GLN A 312 -16.73 -41.80 -47.52
N GLN A 313 -16.99 -40.50 -47.86
CA GLN A 313 -17.86 -40.18 -48.99
C GLN A 313 -17.28 -40.69 -50.32
N PHE A 314 -15.97 -40.49 -50.55
CA PHE A 314 -15.32 -41.06 -51.68
C PHE A 314 -15.45 -42.59 -51.80
N SER A 315 -15.27 -43.29 -50.66
CA SER A 315 -15.44 -44.74 -50.61
C SER A 315 -16.88 -45.17 -50.92
N ASN A 316 -17.85 -44.45 -50.39
CA ASN A 316 -19.27 -44.75 -50.67
C ASN A 316 -19.69 -44.51 -52.12
N ILE A 317 -19.16 -43.48 -52.71
CA ILE A 317 -19.38 -43.18 -54.14
C ILE A 317 -18.73 -44.24 -55.04
N HIS A 318 -17.50 -44.63 -54.73
CA HIS A 318 -16.76 -45.69 -55.48
C HIS A 318 -17.52 -47.05 -55.48
N PHE A 319 -18.17 -47.36 -54.39
CA PHE A 319 -18.88 -48.64 -54.25
C PHE A 319 -20.33 -48.62 -54.81
N SER A 320 -20.97 -47.43 -54.97
CA SER A 320 -22.42 -47.40 -55.26
C SER A 320 -22.84 -47.42 -56.72
N SER A 321 -22.01 -47.42 -57.68
CA SER A 321 -22.25 -47.85 -59.07
C SER A 321 -21.61 -46.96 -60.14
N ILE A 322 -21.14 -47.60 -61.19
CA ILE A 322 -20.46 -47.07 -62.37
C ILE A 322 -21.30 -46.04 -63.15
N ASN A 323 -22.63 -46.13 -63.04
CA ASN A 323 -23.55 -45.28 -63.82
C ASN A 323 -23.89 -43.93 -63.19
N LEU A 324 -23.48 -43.66 -61.94
CA LEU A 324 -23.76 -42.40 -61.23
C LEU A 324 -22.49 -41.55 -61.02
N ILE A 325 -21.34 -42.05 -61.42
CA ILE A 325 -20.00 -41.49 -61.17
C ILE A 325 -19.90 -40.00 -61.57
N GLN A 326 -20.35 -39.64 -62.71
CA GLN A 326 -20.21 -38.27 -63.19
C GLN A 326 -21.06 -37.24 -62.37
N LYS A 327 -22.30 -37.59 -62.07
CA LYS A 327 -23.19 -36.74 -61.30
C LYS A 327 -22.76 -36.58 -59.82
N HIS A 328 -22.31 -37.69 -59.27
CA HIS A 328 -21.79 -37.69 -57.90
C HIS A 328 -20.38 -37.10 -57.78
N ARG A 329 -19.53 -37.25 -58.80
CA ARG A 329 -18.22 -36.60 -58.80
C ARG A 329 -18.33 -35.08 -58.73
N PHE A 330 -19.27 -34.46 -59.44
CA PHE A 330 -19.52 -33.01 -59.35
C PHE A 330 -19.99 -32.60 -57.95
N ALA A 331 -20.89 -33.38 -57.32
CA ALA A 331 -21.40 -33.10 -56.01
C ALA A 331 -20.31 -33.23 -54.93
N VAL A 332 -19.37 -34.20 -55.10
CA VAL A 332 -18.23 -34.40 -54.20
C VAL A 332 -17.20 -33.27 -54.35
N GLU A 333 -16.85 -32.91 -55.58
CA GLU A 333 -15.92 -31.81 -55.84
C GLU A 333 -16.43 -30.48 -55.28
N TYR A 334 -17.73 -30.21 -55.37
CA TYR A 334 -18.37 -29.06 -54.78
C TYR A 334 -18.33 -29.11 -53.24
N SER A 335 -18.61 -30.27 -52.62
CA SER A 335 -18.55 -30.48 -51.17
C SER A 335 -17.14 -30.26 -50.60
N ILE A 336 -16.11 -30.77 -51.29
CA ILE A 336 -14.69 -30.54 -50.95
C ILE A 336 -14.34 -29.05 -51.00
N GLY A 337 -14.83 -28.32 -52.02
CA GLY A 337 -14.65 -26.89 -52.17
C GLY A 337 -15.24 -26.11 -50.98
N GLN A 338 -16.48 -26.43 -50.63
CA GLN A 338 -17.16 -25.82 -49.48
C GLN A 338 -16.46 -26.09 -48.13
N ILE A 339 -15.93 -27.31 -47.96
CA ILE A 339 -15.17 -27.68 -46.73
C ILE A 339 -13.87 -26.89 -46.68
N LYS A 340 -13.12 -26.78 -47.79
CA LYS A 340 -11.89 -25.97 -47.85
C LYS A 340 -12.15 -24.51 -47.49
N VAL A 341 -13.21 -23.92 -48.08
CA VAL A 341 -13.60 -22.54 -47.77
C VAL A 341 -13.97 -22.38 -46.31
N LYS A 342 -14.82 -23.27 -45.77
CA LYS A 342 -15.23 -23.25 -44.34
C LYS A 342 -14.05 -23.45 -43.38
N VAL A 343 -13.15 -24.40 -43.71
CA VAL A 343 -11.97 -24.67 -42.91
C VAL A 343 -11.00 -23.49 -42.89
N ASN A 344 -10.73 -22.92 -44.07
CA ASN A 344 -9.88 -21.74 -44.20
C ASN A 344 -10.45 -20.52 -43.45
N SER A 345 -11.75 -20.26 -43.64
CA SER A 345 -12.40 -19.18 -42.90
C SER A 345 -12.35 -19.38 -41.38
N LYS A 346 -12.54 -20.64 -40.90
CA LYS A 346 -12.49 -20.96 -39.47
C LYS A 346 -11.07 -20.84 -38.91
N ILE A 347 -10.06 -21.28 -39.67
CA ILE A 347 -8.65 -21.11 -39.29
C ILE A 347 -8.30 -19.62 -39.25
N HIS A 348 -8.73 -18.82 -40.23
CA HIS A 348 -8.52 -17.36 -40.19
C HIS A 348 -9.18 -16.72 -39.00
N GLN A 349 -10.44 -17.08 -38.69
CA GLN A 349 -11.15 -16.55 -37.55
C GLN A 349 -10.48 -16.92 -36.21
N SER A 350 -10.01 -18.19 -36.06
CA SER A 350 -9.29 -18.63 -34.88
C SER A 350 -7.92 -17.94 -34.76
N ARG A 351 -7.18 -17.78 -35.86
CA ARG A 351 -5.91 -17.03 -35.87
C ARG A 351 -6.11 -15.56 -35.50
N PHE A 352 -7.18 -14.94 -35.97
CA PHE A 352 -7.52 -13.58 -35.62
C PHE A 352 -7.81 -13.42 -34.12
N GLN A 353 -8.60 -14.34 -33.54
CA GLN A 353 -8.85 -14.35 -32.07
C GLN A 353 -7.57 -14.52 -31.25
N ILE A 354 -6.69 -15.42 -31.70
CA ILE A 354 -5.39 -15.63 -31.04
C ILE A 354 -4.55 -14.34 -31.10
N ASN A 355 -4.46 -13.70 -32.26
CA ASN A 355 -3.71 -12.45 -32.40
C ASN A 355 -4.25 -11.34 -31.49
N LEU A 356 -5.58 -11.23 -31.37
CA LEU A 356 -6.19 -10.27 -30.45
C LEU A 356 -5.82 -10.55 -28.97
N LEU A 357 -5.75 -11.84 -28.61
CA LEU A 357 -5.33 -12.23 -27.26
C LEU A 357 -3.85 -11.89 -27.01
N PHE A 358 -2.97 -12.16 -27.97
CA PHE A 358 -1.56 -11.76 -27.90
C PHE A 358 -1.40 -10.22 -27.80
N GLN A 359 -2.14 -9.46 -28.62
CA GLN A 359 -2.13 -8.00 -28.53
C GLN A 359 -2.57 -7.51 -27.13
N LYS A 360 -3.58 -8.14 -26.51
CA LYS A 360 -3.97 -7.81 -25.13
C LYS A 360 -2.84 -8.08 -24.14
N ILE A 361 -2.09 -9.16 -24.31
CA ILE A 361 -0.91 -9.49 -23.48
C ILE A 361 0.18 -8.43 -23.67
N ASP A 362 0.48 -8.08 -24.92
CA ASP A 362 1.51 -7.08 -25.26
C ASP A 362 1.15 -5.68 -24.74
N LEU A 363 -0.12 -5.29 -24.89
CA LEU A 363 -0.62 -4.03 -24.32
C LEU A 363 -0.61 -4.02 -22.80
N ALA A 364 -0.72 -5.21 -22.21
CA ALA A 364 -0.65 -5.42 -20.78
C ALA A 364 0.82 -5.53 -20.26
N ASN A 365 1.83 -5.55 -21.13
CA ASN A 365 3.23 -5.58 -20.72
C ASN A 365 3.70 -4.18 -20.28
N PRO A 366 4.16 -4.04 -19.03
CA PRO A 366 4.62 -2.75 -18.49
C PRO A 366 5.77 -2.11 -19.26
N LEU A 367 6.67 -2.90 -19.79
CA LEU A 367 7.80 -2.38 -20.55
C LEU A 367 7.40 -1.77 -21.89
N ALA A 368 6.35 -2.29 -22.54
CA ALA A 368 5.85 -1.72 -23.77
C ALA A 368 5.33 -0.28 -23.59
N ILE A 369 4.98 0.09 -22.36
CA ILE A 369 4.55 1.44 -22.00
C ILE A 369 5.78 2.35 -21.81
N LEU A 370 6.85 1.86 -21.18
CA LEU A 370 8.12 2.59 -21.10
C LEU A 370 8.76 2.78 -22.48
N ALA A 371 8.77 1.74 -23.32
CA ALA A 371 9.28 1.79 -24.69
C ALA A 371 8.54 2.80 -25.59
N LYS A 372 7.29 3.17 -25.27
CA LYS A 372 6.53 4.25 -25.94
C LYS A 372 6.98 5.65 -25.50
N GLY A 373 8.02 5.75 -24.69
CA GLY A 373 8.58 7.03 -24.26
C GLY A 373 7.90 7.63 -23.02
N TYR A 374 7.06 6.86 -22.33
CA TYR A 374 6.55 7.30 -21.03
C TYR A 374 7.64 7.15 -19.98
N THR A 375 7.66 8.09 -19.05
CA THR A 375 8.59 8.10 -17.93
C THR A 375 7.84 7.95 -16.61
N LEU A 376 8.49 7.33 -15.64
CA LEU A 376 7.99 7.24 -14.30
C LEU A 376 8.83 8.12 -13.38
N VAL A 377 8.16 9.05 -12.72
CA VAL A 377 8.81 10.03 -11.85
C VAL A 377 8.57 9.68 -10.40
N PHE A 378 9.64 9.67 -9.62
CA PHE A 378 9.62 9.37 -8.20
C PHE A 378 10.30 10.46 -7.41
N GLN A 379 9.76 10.79 -6.25
CA GLN A 379 10.42 11.54 -5.19
C GLN A 379 10.26 10.79 -3.88
N LYS A 380 11.35 10.56 -3.15
CA LYS A 380 11.37 9.84 -1.87
C LYS A 380 10.62 8.50 -1.91
N ASN A 381 10.84 7.71 -2.95
CA ASN A 381 10.22 6.39 -3.19
C ASN A 381 8.69 6.40 -3.39
N LYS A 382 8.09 7.57 -3.62
CA LYS A 382 6.69 7.77 -3.97
C LYS A 382 6.56 8.20 -5.43
N LYS A 383 5.64 7.58 -6.19
CA LYS A 383 5.36 7.99 -7.57
C LYS A 383 4.69 9.36 -7.62
N ILE A 384 5.29 10.24 -8.36
CA ILE A 384 4.73 11.52 -8.69
C ILE A 384 3.92 11.38 -9.99
N THR A 385 2.67 11.70 -9.95
CA THR A 385 1.78 11.63 -11.10
C THR A 385 1.00 12.93 -11.34
N THR A 386 1.05 13.88 -10.40
CA THR A 386 0.58 15.23 -10.65
C THR A 386 1.60 16.27 -10.25
N ARG A 387 1.44 17.43 -10.87
CA ARG A 387 2.24 18.61 -10.56
C ARG A 387 2.17 19.03 -9.09
N LYS A 388 1.04 18.82 -8.41
CA LYS A 388 0.86 19.22 -7.00
C LYS A 388 1.73 18.40 -6.04
N ASP A 389 2.13 17.22 -6.49
CA ASP A 389 2.92 16.28 -5.70
C ASP A 389 4.43 16.42 -5.95
N PHE A 390 4.81 17.25 -6.92
CA PHE A 390 6.20 17.45 -7.30
C PHE A 390 6.82 18.56 -6.46
N ASN A 391 7.89 18.25 -5.76
CA ASN A 391 8.69 19.20 -5.01
C ASN A 391 10.04 19.47 -5.73
N GLU A 392 10.28 20.70 -6.12
CA GLU A 392 11.49 21.10 -6.85
C GLU A 392 12.79 20.97 -6.04
N GLU A 393 12.70 20.96 -4.72
CA GLU A 393 13.86 20.84 -3.83
C GLU A 393 14.24 19.39 -3.53
N GLU A 394 13.41 18.44 -3.93
CA GLU A 394 13.63 17.05 -3.64
C GLU A 394 14.26 16.31 -4.82
N GLU A 395 15.16 15.38 -4.52
CA GLU A 395 15.76 14.51 -5.50
C GLU A 395 14.69 13.66 -6.18
N THR A 396 14.64 13.77 -7.50
CA THR A 396 13.67 13.10 -8.36
C THR A 396 14.37 12.01 -9.16
N THR A 397 13.82 10.80 -9.11
CA THR A 397 14.24 9.72 -9.99
C THR A 397 13.26 9.57 -11.13
N ILE A 398 13.76 9.67 -12.33
CA ILE A 398 13.00 9.44 -13.57
C ILE A 398 13.47 8.13 -14.18
N TYR A 399 12.52 7.24 -14.45
CA TYR A 399 12.79 5.95 -15.11
C TYR A 399 12.31 5.98 -16.55
N TRP A 400 13.13 5.47 -17.44
CA TRP A 400 12.84 5.15 -18.84
C TRP A 400 13.02 3.65 -19.07
N ASP A 401 12.71 3.20 -20.26
CA ASP A 401 12.88 1.80 -20.70
C ASP A 401 14.34 1.33 -20.60
N ASP A 402 15.28 2.20 -20.89
CA ASP A 402 16.72 1.94 -20.97
C ASP A 402 17.52 2.42 -19.75
N GLY A 403 16.87 2.99 -18.73
CA GLY A 403 17.57 3.46 -17.55
C GLY A 403 16.82 4.41 -16.65
N LYS A 404 17.56 5.00 -15.73
CA LYS A 404 17.03 5.99 -14.79
C LYS A 404 17.99 7.18 -14.67
N ALA A 405 17.43 8.38 -14.51
CA ALA A 405 18.17 9.55 -14.10
C ALA A 405 17.72 10.00 -12.70
N ILE A 406 18.66 10.49 -11.93
CA ILE A 406 18.40 10.99 -10.58
C ILE A 406 18.93 12.43 -10.52
N GLY A 407 18.13 13.36 -10.04
CA GLY A 407 18.50 14.76 -9.90
C GLY A 407 17.37 15.61 -9.39
N THR A 408 17.64 16.89 -9.20
CA THR A 408 16.60 17.88 -8.90
C THR A 408 16.14 18.54 -10.19
N PHE A 409 14.84 18.58 -10.40
CA PHE A 409 14.24 19.12 -11.61
C PHE A 409 13.33 20.29 -11.27
N LYS A 410 13.40 21.35 -12.06
CA LYS A 410 12.48 22.50 -11.97
C LYS A 410 11.48 22.42 -13.13
N TYR A 411 10.21 22.66 -12.86
CA TYR A 411 9.25 22.78 -13.95
C TYR A 411 9.11 24.24 -14.38
N ASN A 412 8.91 24.46 -15.66
CA ASN A 412 8.65 25.78 -16.20
C ASN A 412 7.16 25.96 -16.50
N ILE A 413 6.58 27.05 -16.00
CA ILE A 413 5.12 27.34 -16.11
C ILE A 413 4.74 27.85 -17.53
N ASN A 414 5.71 28.18 -18.37
CA ASN A 414 5.47 28.89 -19.64
C ASN A 414 4.97 28.02 -20.82
N GLY A 415 4.54 26.80 -20.57
CA GLY A 415 3.88 25.96 -21.57
C GLY A 415 2.38 26.23 -21.66
N LYS A 416 1.92 27.33 -22.27
CA LYS A 416 0.59 27.37 -22.87
C LYS A 416 0.58 26.38 -24.02
N THR A 417 0.03 25.20 -23.81
CA THR A 417 -0.39 24.32 -24.89
C THR A 417 -1.50 25.04 -25.65
N LYS A 418 -1.13 25.67 -26.75
CA LYS A 418 -2.09 25.93 -27.84
C LYS A 418 -2.46 24.57 -28.42
N LYS A 419 -3.74 24.29 -28.39
CA LYS A 419 -4.60 23.34 -29.13
C LYS A 419 -3.96 22.03 -29.61
#